data_7b7a226ccdbfd4a21b8540a5f73fdd1e
#
_entry.id   7b7a226ccdbfd4a21b8540a5f73fdd1e
#
_cell.length_a   1.000
_cell.length_b   1.000
_cell.length_c   1.000
_cell.angle_alpha   90.00
_cell.angle_beta   90.00
_cell.angle_gamma   90.00
#
_symmetry.space_group_name_H-M   'P 1'
#
loop_
_entity.id
_entity.type
_entity.pdbx_description
1 polymer ?
#
loop_
_entity_poly.entity_id
_entity_poly.type
_entity_poly.pdbx_seq_one_letter_code
_entity_poly.pdbx_strand_id
1 'polypeptide(L)'
;MEIAAKGNLSWTAYRLQLMNDAAKNLVLGPAKAVNPKVKVIIKYPNWYDHFQGLGFNLEDGPKLFDGIWTGTETRDPASAQHLQNYLSYNIIRYFENLRPGYNGGGWVDAGGIQMGMDRYAEQLHLTAIAKARDVMLFAYHQLLDVPLNDRLRTPWQDMGTSWNYDEMKAPFKHGNKTVTPTTMARISDVTLRKADQLVGKLGKPIGIKSYKPFHALGEDFLQNYLGMIGLPMDMYPTFAEDQKIVLLTEQAAGDKDIMTKIKAQLQSGRDVIITSGLLKAIPEKIAEVCELRCSDLKAIVNDFGRYGKSNREFLIPQVRYQTNDSWEVVSAGRPLTGGVSGFPILHKAKYMNAYLYVLTIPDDMGNLYDYPAGALTEIRRVMSQDLDFYLDGPSKVSLFLYDNHTLIVENFNDEPVDVKLVCEPDRFKCLKNLEDGTTVDGKLEDYWIGWHKKNATKFAVSLKPHSYMAFSY
;
A
#
# COMPACT_ATOMS: atom_id res chain seq x y z
N MET A 1 -27.19 26.09 16.95
CA MET A 1 -26.98 27.50 17.34
C MET A 1 -25.51 27.92 17.26
N GLU A 2 -24.58 27.14 17.81
CA GLU A 2 -23.13 27.46 17.80
C GLU A 2 -22.49 27.51 16.40
N ILE A 3 -22.89 26.65 15.48
CA ILE A 3 -22.44 26.67 14.09
C ILE A 3 -22.87 27.94 13.36
N ALA A 4 -24.14 28.36 13.57
CA ALA A 4 -24.66 29.62 13.01
C ALA A 4 -23.94 30.86 13.56
N ALA A 5 -23.45 30.81 14.80
CA ALA A 5 -22.70 31.90 15.43
C ALA A 5 -21.22 31.95 14.93
N LYS A 6 -20.67 30.88 14.34
CA LYS A 6 -19.30 30.82 13.83
C LYS A 6 -19.18 31.05 12.31
N GLY A 7 -20.23 31.51 11.66
CA GLY A 7 -20.22 31.86 10.24
C GLY A 7 -20.35 30.66 9.31
N ASN A 8 -19.84 30.74 8.09
CA ASN A 8 -20.01 29.77 6.99
C ASN A 8 -19.22 28.46 7.11
N LEU A 9 -18.94 27.94 8.32
CA LEU A 9 -18.25 26.71 8.53
C LEU A 9 -19.18 25.51 8.25
N SER A 10 -18.71 24.53 7.52
CA SER A 10 -19.38 23.22 7.44
C SER A 10 -19.32 22.52 8.81
N TRP A 11 -20.24 21.55 9.04
CA TRP A 11 -20.23 20.75 10.27
C TRP A 11 -18.88 20.05 10.47
N THR A 12 -18.28 19.51 9.41
CA THR A 12 -16.96 18.88 9.48
C THR A 12 -15.87 19.87 9.89
N ALA A 13 -15.80 21.03 9.26
CA ALA A 13 -14.82 22.07 9.61
C ALA A 13 -14.97 22.54 11.07
N TYR A 14 -16.20 22.71 11.53
CA TYR A 14 -16.49 23.05 12.94
C TYR A 14 -15.99 21.97 13.90
N ARG A 15 -16.27 20.70 13.62
CA ARG A 15 -15.80 19.56 14.45
C ARG A 15 -14.28 19.49 14.51
N LEU A 16 -13.59 19.68 13.39
CA LEU A 16 -12.13 19.68 13.33
C LEU A 16 -11.53 20.79 14.21
N GLN A 17 -12.14 21.99 14.16
CA GLN A 17 -11.73 23.09 15.02
C GLN A 17 -12.00 22.78 16.49
N LEU A 18 -13.20 22.31 16.83
CA LEU A 18 -13.59 21.96 18.20
C LEU A 18 -12.65 20.91 18.82
N MET A 19 -12.27 19.89 18.04
CA MET A 19 -11.33 18.85 18.50
C MET A 19 -9.92 19.43 18.76
N ASN A 20 -9.44 20.32 17.90
CA ASN A 20 -8.17 21.02 18.14
C ASN A 20 -8.23 21.90 19.39
N ASP A 21 -9.34 22.63 19.61
CA ASP A 21 -9.54 23.49 20.80
C ASP A 21 -9.61 22.61 22.07
N ALA A 22 -10.33 21.51 22.02
CA ALA A 22 -10.38 20.54 23.12
C ALA A 22 -8.97 19.95 23.41
N ALA A 23 -8.23 19.57 22.39
CA ALA A 23 -6.85 19.10 22.54
C ALA A 23 -5.95 20.13 23.24
N LYS A 24 -6.02 21.40 22.81
CA LYS A 24 -5.23 22.49 23.41
C LYS A 24 -5.65 22.79 24.85
N ASN A 25 -6.94 22.96 25.08
CA ASN A 25 -7.44 23.51 26.34
C ASN A 25 -7.67 22.46 27.42
N LEU A 26 -8.05 21.24 27.05
CA LEU A 26 -8.40 20.19 28.00
C LEU A 26 -7.32 19.13 28.19
N VAL A 27 -6.36 19.03 27.26
CA VAL A 27 -5.29 18.01 27.32
C VAL A 27 -3.91 18.67 27.42
N LEU A 28 -3.48 19.38 26.38
CA LEU A 28 -2.12 19.92 26.29
C LEU A 28 -1.86 21.01 27.33
N GLY A 29 -2.78 21.99 27.45
CA GLY A 29 -2.65 23.09 28.40
C GLY A 29 -2.51 22.62 29.84
N PRO A 30 -3.44 21.82 30.37
CA PRO A 30 -3.32 21.28 31.73
C PRO A 30 -2.10 20.42 31.95
N ALA A 31 -1.77 19.50 31.01
CA ALA A 31 -0.60 18.64 31.14
C ALA A 31 0.72 19.43 31.20
N LYS A 32 0.88 20.41 30.28
CA LYS A 32 2.07 21.27 30.25
C LYS A 32 2.15 22.26 31.40
N ALA A 33 1.01 22.68 31.95
CA ALA A 33 0.98 23.52 33.14
C ALA A 33 1.54 22.79 34.38
N VAL A 34 1.27 21.50 34.52
CA VAL A 34 1.81 20.66 35.60
C VAL A 34 3.28 20.30 35.34
N ASN A 35 3.62 19.90 34.16
CA ASN A 35 4.99 19.56 33.76
C ASN A 35 5.27 20.04 32.33
N PRO A 36 5.98 21.17 32.15
CA PRO A 36 6.31 21.67 30.81
C PRO A 36 7.13 20.70 29.94
N LYS A 37 7.82 19.74 30.55
CA LYS A 37 8.65 18.75 29.84
C LYS A 37 7.89 17.49 29.46
N VAL A 38 6.63 17.32 29.90
CA VAL A 38 5.85 16.13 29.54
C VAL A 38 5.63 16.09 28.03
N LYS A 39 5.83 14.93 27.42
CA LYS A 39 5.50 14.69 26.02
C LYS A 39 4.09 14.13 25.91
N VAL A 40 3.27 14.80 25.12
CA VAL A 40 1.89 14.36 24.82
C VAL A 40 1.83 13.91 23.38
N ILE A 41 1.42 12.68 23.17
CA ILE A 41 1.41 12.01 21.86
C ILE A 41 -0.04 11.76 21.46
N ILE A 42 -0.39 12.07 20.22
CA ILE A 42 -1.68 11.72 19.64
C ILE A 42 -1.60 10.37 18.93
N LYS A 43 -2.66 9.56 19.11
CA LYS A 43 -2.82 8.28 18.39
C LYS A 43 -3.92 8.40 17.35
N TYR A 44 -3.61 7.90 16.14
CA TYR A 44 -4.55 7.83 15.02
C TYR A 44 -4.93 6.37 14.74
N PRO A 45 -6.24 6.05 14.69
CA PRO A 45 -6.69 4.69 14.38
C PRO A 45 -6.43 4.37 12.90
N ASN A 46 -6.33 3.08 12.59
CA ASN A 46 -6.09 2.57 11.25
C ASN A 46 -7.36 2.03 10.55
N TRP A 47 -8.50 2.06 11.22
CA TRP A 47 -9.77 1.52 10.70
C TRP A 47 -10.54 2.48 9.82
N TYR A 48 -10.04 3.69 9.67
CA TYR A 48 -10.66 4.76 8.89
C TYR A 48 -9.63 5.40 7.98
N ASP A 49 -10.05 5.70 6.78
CA ASP A 49 -9.21 6.42 5.82
C ASP A 49 -9.59 7.91 5.72
N HIS A 50 -10.78 8.25 6.18
CA HIS A 50 -11.29 9.62 6.27
C HIS A 50 -11.32 10.11 7.74
N PHE A 51 -10.18 10.48 8.25
CA PHE A 51 -9.96 10.88 9.65
C PHE A 51 -10.82 12.06 10.11
N GLN A 52 -11.16 12.98 9.20
CA GLN A 52 -12.05 14.10 9.48
C GLN A 52 -13.46 13.67 9.90
N GLY A 53 -13.93 12.52 9.43
CA GLY A 53 -15.20 11.92 9.86
C GLY A 53 -15.25 11.61 11.36
N LEU A 54 -14.10 11.41 11.99
CA LEU A 54 -13.93 11.22 13.43
C LEU A 54 -13.56 12.52 14.18
N GLY A 55 -13.39 13.63 13.47
CA GLY A 55 -12.96 14.90 14.05
C GLY A 55 -11.45 15.10 14.12
N PHE A 56 -10.64 14.20 13.55
CA PHE A 56 -9.18 14.39 13.48
C PHE A 56 -8.82 15.38 12.38
N ASN A 57 -8.23 16.50 12.77
CA ASN A 57 -7.64 17.45 11.84
C ASN A 57 -6.21 17.02 11.52
N LEU A 58 -6.00 16.37 10.37
CA LEU A 58 -4.66 15.92 9.96
C LEU A 58 -3.74 17.05 9.53
N GLU A 59 -4.26 18.20 9.16
CA GLU A 59 -3.46 19.36 8.76
C GLU A 59 -2.80 20.05 9.95
N ASP A 60 -3.57 20.32 11.01
CA ASP A 60 -3.12 21.07 12.18
C ASP A 60 -2.92 20.20 13.42
N GLY A 61 -3.77 19.20 13.62
CA GLY A 61 -3.74 18.34 14.80
C GLY A 61 -2.36 17.76 15.10
N PRO A 62 -1.68 17.12 14.14
CA PRO A 62 -0.35 16.53 14.34
C PRO A 62 0.69 17.53 14.85
N LYS A 63 0.56 18.81 14.47
CA LYS A 63 1.48 19.90 14.87
C LYS A 63 1.33 20.33 16.33
N LEU A 64 0.18 20.05 16.93
CA LEU A 64 -0.12 20.43 18.32
C LEU A 64 0.59 19.53 19.33
N PHE A 65 0.84 18.27 18.98
CA PHE A 65 1.36 17.27 19.88
C PHE A 65 2.89 17.09 19.74
N ASP A 66 3.52 16.51 20.75
CA ASP A 66 4.96 16.23 20.73
C ASP A 66 5.35 15.04 19.83
N GLY A 67 4.38 14.24 19.45
CA GLY A 67 4.56 13.09 18.54
C GLY A 67 3.24 12.49 18.08
N ILE A 68 3.36 11.58 17.12
CA ILE A 68 2.25 10.85 16.50
C ILE A 68 2.50 9.35 16.70
N TRP A 69 1.44 8.58 16.89
CA TRP A 69 1.43 7.12 16.81
C TRP A 69 0.24 6.67 16.00
N THR A 70 0.39 5.55 15.27
CA THR A 70 -0.67 5.01 14.41
C THR A 70 -0.96 3.56 14.74
N GLY A 71 -2.21 3.12 14.55
CA GLY A 71 -2.55 1.70 14.54
C GLY A 71 -2.00 1.04 13.29
N THR A 72 -1.45 -0.15 13.43
CA THR A 72 -0.93 -0.94 12.31
C THR A 72 -1.48 -2.36 12.29
N GLU A 73 -2.40 -2.69 13.20
CA GLU A 73 -3.07 -3.98 13.20
C GLU A 73 -4.02 -4.11 12.00
N THR A 74 -4.01 -5.27 11.37
CA THR A 74 -4.90 -5.59 10.24
C THR A 74 -5.97 -6.61 10.58
N ARG A 75 -5.97 -7.10 11.80
CA ARG A 75 -6.93 -8.04 12.39
C ARG A 75 -7.11 -9.35 11.62
N ASP A 76 -8.00 -10.19 12.09
CA ASP A 76 -8.32 -11.47 11.48
C ASP A 76 -9.05 -11.27 10.13
N PRO A 77 -8.51 -11.78 9.01
CA PRO A 77 -9.17 -11.69 7.70
C PRO A 77 -10.52 -12.45 7.64
N ALA A 78 -10.78 -13.35 8.56
CA ALA A 78 -12.07 -14.03 8.67
C ALA A 78 -13.14 -13.19 9.37
N SER A 79 -12.75 -12.06 9.98
CA SER A 79 -13.69 -11.12 10.61
C SER A 79 -14.32 -10.17 9.58
N ALA A 80 -15.41 -9.48 9.98
CA ALA A 80 -16.04 -8.45 9.16
C ALA A 80 -15.13 -7.23 8.89
N GLN A 81 -14.07 -7.06 9.66
CA GLN A 81 -13.05 -6.02 9.50
C GLN A 81 -11.79 -6.60 8.85
N HIS A 82 -11.84 -6.92 7.58
CA HIS A 82 -10.66 -7.37 6.86
C HIS A 82 -9.91 -6.18 6.25
N LEU A 83 -8.87 -5.76 6.91
CA LEU A 83 -7.91 -4.81 6.38
C LEU A 83 -6.80 -5.57 5.63
N GLN A 84 -6.25 -4.96 4.60
CA GLN A 84 -5.18 -5.58 3.82
C GLN A 84 -3.86 -5.60 4.61
N ASN A 85 -3.02 -6.64 4.44
CA ASN A 85 -1.72 -6.75 5.12
C ASN A 85 -0.88 -5.49 4.91
N TYR A 86 -0.84 -4.96 3.69
CA TYR A 86 -0.08 -3.77 3.32
C TYR A 86 -0.42 -2.51 4.13
N LEU A 87 -1.59 -2.46 4.79
CA LEU A 87 -1.98 -1.35 5.66
C LEU A 87 -0.94 -1.07 6.73
N SER A 88 -0.39 -2.12 7.36
CA SER A 88 0.60 -2.00 8.44
C SER A 88 1.86 -1.23 8.01
N TYR A 89 2.24 -1.35 6.73
CA TYR A 89 3.32 -0.57 6.12
C TYR A 89 2.84 0.83 5.71
N ASN A 90 1.75 0.89 4.96
CA ASN A 90 1.32 2.10 4.27
C ASN A 90 0.92 3.24 5.22
N ILE A 91 0.27 2.92 6.33
CA ILE A 91 -0.14 3.93 7.31
C ILE A 91 1.07 4.58 8.02
N ILE A 92 2.11 3.82 8.32
CA ILE A 92 3.36 4.38 8.87
C ILE A 92 3.96 5.35 7.86
N ARG A 93 3.99 4.99 6.56
CA ARG A 93 4.50 5.85 5.50
C ARG A 93 3.72 7.16 5.37
N TYR A 94 2.39 7.08 5.38
CA TYR A 94 1.55 8.28 5.28
C TYR A 94 1.79 9.25 6.45
N PHE A 95 1.81 8.77 7.68
CA PHE A 95 2.01 9.62 8.84
C PHE A 95 3.45 10.10 8.99
N GLU A 96 4.44 9.34 8.51
CA GLU A 96 5.81 9.85 8.43
C GLU A 96 5.93 10.97 7.39
N ASN A 97 5.29 10.83 6.22
CA ASN A 97 5.26 11.87 5.19
C ASN A 97 4.38 13.09 5.59
N LEU A 98 3.38 12.88 6.45
CA LEU A 98 2.54 13.93 6.98
C LEU A 98 3.30 14.85 7.96
N ARG A 99 4.13 14.26 8.82
CA ARG A 99 4.98 15.00 9.76
C ARG A 99 6.32 14.27 9.94
N PRO A 100 7.29 14.52 9.05
CA PRO A 100 8.56 13.82 9.05
C PRO A 100 9.31 13.93 10.39
N GLY A 101 9.76 12.79 10.89
CA GLY A 101 10.52 12.72 12.13
C GLY A 101 9.69 12.75 13.42
N TYR A 102 8.37 12.85 13.35
CA TYR A 102 7.48 12.89 14.52
C TYR A 102 6.59 11.66 14.68
N ASN A 103 6.57 10.75 13.70
CA ASN A 103 5.88 9.47 13.85
C ASN A 103 6.72 8.57 14.75
N GLY A 104 6.26 8.33 15.99
CA GLY A 104 6.95 7.49 16.98
C GLY A 104 6.88 6.02 16.63
N GLY A 105 5.81 5.58 15.97
CA GLY A 105 5.67 4.18 15.60
C GLY A 105 4.24 3.69 15.47
N GLY A 106 4.09 2.38 15.47
CA GLY A 106 2.82 1.70 15.37
C GLY A 106 2.47 0.89 16.61
N TRP A 107 1.18 0.71 16.88
CA TRP A 107 0.75 -0.34 17.81
C TRP A 107 0.17 -1.52 17.03
N VAL A 108 0.58 -2.71 17.41
CA VAL A 108 0.10 -3.96 16.84
C VAL A 108 -0.71 -4.70 17.90
N ASP A 109 -1.95 -4.98 17.56
CA ASP A 109 -2.92 -5.66 18.40
C ASP A 109 -2.90 -7.15 18.10
N ALA A 110 -2.86 -7.97 19.14
CA ALA A 110 -3.07 -9.42 19.06
C ALA A 110 -4.57 -9.79 18.98
N GLY A 111 -5.44 -8.81 18.87
CA GLY A 111 -6.89 -9.00 18.79
C GLY A 111 -7.32 -9.88 17.63
N GLY A 112 -8.29 -10.74 17.87
CA GLY A 112 -8.63 -11.80 16.95
C GLY A 112 -7.77 -13.04 17.17
N ILE A 113 -7.91 -13.66 18.31
CA ILE A 113 -7.18 -14.86 18.77
C ILE A 113 -7.31 -16.06 17.81
N GLN A 114 -8.20 -16.00 16.85
CA GLN A 114 -8.38 -16.99 15.78
C GLN A 114 -7.47 -16.72 14.57
N MET A 115 -6.77 -15.59 14.57
CA MET A 115 -5.80 -15.23 13.56
C MET A 115 -4.62 -16.20 13.58
N GLY A 116 -4.24 -16.71 12.40
CA GLY A 116 -3.02 -17.48 12.25
C GLY A 116 -1.80 -16.67 12.69
N MET A 117 -0.77 -17.35 13.18
CA MET A 117 0.43 -16.65 13.68
C MET A 117 1.14 -15.85 12.57
N ASP A 118 1.04 -16.29 11.31
CA ASP A 118 1.60 -15.58 10.15
C ASP A 118 1.04 -14.17 10.08
N ARG A 119 -0.27 -14.03 10.19
CA ARG A 119 -0.94 -12.73 10.12
C ARG A 119 -0.45 -11.76 11.19
N TYR A 120 -0.25 -12.26 12.40
CA TYR A 120 0.29 -11.45 13.49
C TYR A 120 1.76 -11.08 13.26
N ALA A 121 2.58 -12.03 12.81
CA ALA A 121 3.97 -11.80 12.48
C ALA A 121 4.15 -10.80 11.31
N GLU A 122 3.35 -10.93 10.25
CA GLU A 122 3.33 -10.02 9.11
C GLU A 122 3.01 -8.58 9.53
N GLN A 123 2.05 -8.36 10.42
CA GLN A 123 1.74 -7.02 10.95
C GLN A 123 2.97 -6.38 11.63
N LEU A 124 3.66 -7.14 12.47
CA LEU A 124 4.87 -6.69 13.15
C LEU A 124 6.00 -6.40 12.17
N HIS A 125 6.22 -7.32 11.22
CA HIS A 125 7.24 -7.20 10.19
C HIS A 125 7.00 -5.95 9.31
N LEU A 126 5.80 -5.81 8.75
CA LEU A 126 5.44 -4.68 7.89
C LEU A 126 5.55 -3.33 8.61
N THR A 127 5.16 -3.28 9.89
CA THR A 127 5.34 -2.08 10.73
C THR A 127 6.82 -1.73 10.86
N ALA A 128 7.67 -2.72 11.12
CA ALA A 128 9.11 -2.52 11.30
C ALA A 128 9.81 -2.09 10.00
N ILE A 129 9.53 -2.76 8.87
CA ILE A 129 10.16 -2.43 7.57
C ILE A 129 9.67 -1.11 6.98
N ALA A 130 8.51 -0.59 7.41
CA ALA A 130 8.07 0.76 7.12
C ALA A 130 8.89 1.84 7.85
N LYS A 131 9.88 1.43 8.67
CA LYS A 131 10.73 2.28 9.49
C LYS A 131 9.99 2.96 10.65
N ALA A 132 9.00 2.28 11.24
CA ALA A 132 8.49 2.68 12.54
C ALA A 132 9.66 2.67 13.55
N ARG A 133 9.78 3.72 14.37
CA ARG A 133 10.85 3.82 15.36
C ARG A 133 10.66 2.82 16.49
N ASP A 134 9.41 2.72 16.94
CA ASP A 134 9.00 1.84 18.01
C ASP A 134 7.78 1.03 17.57
N VAL A 135 7.65 -0.18 18.11
CA VAL A 135 6.47 -1.01 17.95
C VAL A 135 5.87 -1.26 19.33
N MET A 136 4.63 -0.79 19.53
CA MET A 136 3.90 -1.03 20.76
C MET A 136 3.10 -2.34 20.62
N LEU A 137 3.36 -3.28 21.48
CA LEU A 137 2.54 -4.48 21.60
C LEU A 137 1.28 -4.13 22.41
N PHE A 138 0.21 -3.86 21.70
CA PHE A 138 -1.07 -3.52 22.31
C PHE A 138 -1.73 -4.77 22.91
N ALA A 139 -2.44 -4.58 24.03
CA ALA A 139 -3.06 -5.67 24.79
C ALA A 139 -2.04 -6.75 25.21
N TYR A 140 -0.91 -6.35 25.79
CA TYR A 140 0.18 -7.23 26.19
C TYR A 140 -0.27 -8.44 27.03
N HIS A 141 -1.27 -8.25 27.91
CA HIS A 141 -1.85 -9.35 28.71
C HIS A 141 -2.42 -10.46 27.81
N GLN A 142 -3.03 -10.14 26.67
CA GLN A 142 -3.55 -11.14 25.74
C GLN A 142 -2.42 -12.00 25.15
N LEU A 143 -1.26 -11.39 24.88
CA LEU A 143 -0.09 -12.13 24.40
C LEU A 143 0.43 -13.15 25.44
N LEU A 144 0.27 -12.85 26.73
CA LEU A 144 0.68 -13.74 27.83
C LEU A 144 -0.40 -14.78 28.17
N ASP A 145 -1.67 -14.44 27.98
CA ASP A 145 -2.79 -15.31 28.36
C ASP A 145 -3.16 -16.31 27.27
N VAL A 146 -2.82 -16.02 26.00
CA VAL A 146 -3.13 -16.90 24.87
C VAL A 146 -2.01 -17.92 24.68
N PRO A 147 -2.29 -19.24 24.83
CA PRO A 147 -1.28 -20.26 24.64
C PRO A 147 -0.93 -20.46 23.16
N LEU A 148 0.34 -20.77 22.91
CA LEU A 148 0.77 -21.35 21.64
C LEU A 148 0.18 -22.77 21.54
N ASN A 149 -0.79 -22.93 20.65
CA ASN A 149 -1.46 -24.21 20.40
C ASN A 149 -1.63 -24.44 18.90
N ASP A 150 -2.06 -25.64 18.54
CA ASP A 150 -2.12 -26.06 17.13
C ASP A 150 -3.20 -25.32 16.31
N ARG A 151 -4.09 -24.54 16.92
CA ARG A 151 -5.03 -23.67 16.21
C ARG A 151 -4.35 -22.49 15.53
N LEU A 152 -3.15 -22.12 15.99
CA LEU A 152 -2.35 -21.06 15.40
C LEU A 152 -1.52 -21.57 14.22
N ARG A 153 -1.43 -22.89 14.03
CA ARG A 153 -0.73 -23.52 12.92
C ARG A 153 -1.62 -23.50 11.69
N THR A 154 -1.07 -22.98 10.61
CA THR A 154 -1.75 -22.93 9.31
C THR A 154 -1.30 -24.06 8.39
N PRO A 155 -2.10 -24.48 7.39
CA PRO A 155 -1.78 -25.62 6.53
C PRO A 155 -0.45 -25.49 5.77
N TRP A 156 -0.01 -24.27 5.47
CA TRP A 156 1.22 -23.99 4.71
C TRP A 156 2.50 -23.99 5.54
N GLN A 157 2.42 -24.20 6.84
CA GLN A 157 3.62 -24.19 7.74
C GLN A 157 4.68 -25.22 7.32
N ASP A 158 4.27 -26.37 6.80
CA ASP A 158 5.18 -27.42 6.34
C ASP A 158 5.94 -27.04 5.06
N MET A 159 5.52 -25.99 4.35
CA MET A 159 6.20 -25.48 3.18
C MET A 159 7.37 -24.53 3.51
N GLY A 160 7.61 -24.27 4.80
CA GLY A 160 8.77 -23.50 5.29
C GLY A 160 8.60 -21.99 5.14
N THR A 161 7.54 -21.42 5.72
CA THR A 161 7.27 -19.98 5.75
C THR A 161 8.38 -19.22 6.49
N SER A 162 8.44 -17.89 6.33
CA SER A 162 9.31 -17.04 7.17
C SER A 162 8.89 -17.04 8.64
N TRP A 163 7.65 -17.44 8.92
CA TRP A 163 7.02 -17.45 10.26
C TRP A 163 6.75 -18.88 10.70
N ASN A 164 7.82 -19.66 10.97
CA ASN A 164 7.73 -21.08 11.24
C ASN A 164 7.17 -21.36 12.64
N TYR A 165 6.09 -22.15 12.71
CA TYR A 165 5.41 -22.50 13.96
C TYR A 165 6.28 -23.33 14.90
N ASP A 166 7.05 -24.27 14.37
CA ASP A 166 7.91 -25.12 15.20
C ASP A 166 9.08 -24.32 15.80
N GLU A 167 9.62 -23.34 15.04
CA GLU A 167 10.58 -22.36 15.58
C GLU A 167 9.99 -21.55 16.72
N MET A 168 8.73 -21.12 16.61
CA MET A 168 8.03 -20.37 17.67
C MET A 168 7.84 -21.19 18.94
N LYS A 169 7.62 -22.49 18.82
CA LYS A 169 7.46 -23.42 19.96
C LYS A 169 8.78 -23.95 20.50
N ALA A 170 9.87 -23.86 19.76
CA ALA A 170 11.14 -24.43 20.17
C ALA A 170 11.70 -23.78 21.44
N PRO A 171 12.23 -24.57 22.42
CA PRO A 171 12.95 -24.03 23.56
C PRO A 171 14.14 -23.17 23.13
N PHE A 172 14.37 -22.08 23.83
CA PHE A 172 15.47 -21.16 23.54
C PHE A 172 16.23 -20.75 24.79
N LYS A 173 17.44 -20.22 24.64
CA LYS A 173 18.27 -19.74 25.74
C LYS A 173 17.96 -18.26 26.02
N HIS A 174 17.69 -17.96 27.31
CA HIS A 174 17.64 -16.59 27.81
C HIS A 174 18.62 -16.51 29.02
N GLY A 175 19.77 -15.92 28.80
CA GLY A 175 20.89 -16.04 29.74
C GLY A 175 21.27 -17.50 29.94
N ASN A 176 21.36 -17.93 31.22
CA ASN A 176 21.70 -19.30 31.57
C ASN A 176 20.49 -20.24 31.66
N LYS A 177 19.27 -19.76 31.39
CA LYS A 177 18.04 -20.55 31.51
C LYS A 177 17.58 -21.02 30.11
N THR A 178 17.08 -22.25 30.06
CA THR A 178 16.30 -22.73 28.91
C THR A 178 14.84 -22.39 29.15
N VAL A 179 14.21 -21.68 28.21
CA VAL A 179 12.80 -21.29 28.28
C VAL A 179 12.04 -22.06 27.19
N THR A 180 10.94 -22.70 27.59
CA THR A 180 9.98 -23.32 26.68
C THR A 180 8.85 -22.32 26.51
N PRO A 181 8.64 -21.77 25.30
CA PRO A 181 7.59 -20.80 25.07
C PRO A 181 6.22 -21.46 25.13
N THR A 182 5.27 -20.79 25.79
CA THR A 182 3.92 -21.30 26.02
C THR A 182 2.83 -20.36 25.52
N THR A 183 3.21 -19.12 25.12
CA THR A 183 2.25 -18.07 24.81
C THR A 183 2.57 -17.34 23.50
N MET A 184 1.58 -16.65 22.94
CA MET A 184 1.70 -15.85 21.70
C MET A 184 2.79 -14.77 21.76
N ALA A 185 3.21 -14.32 22.94
CA ALA A 185 4.30 -13.36 23.09
C ALA A 185 5.59 -13.79 22.36
N ARG A 186 5.78 -15.11 22.20
CA ARG A 186 6.92 -15.66 21.46
C ARG A 186 6.92 -15.26 19.98
N ILE A 187 5.76 -15.11 19.36
CA ILE A 187 5.63 -14.65 17.96
C ILE A 187 6.24 -13.24 17.84
N SER A 188 5.88 -12.34 18.76
CA SER A 188 6.46 -10.99 18.80
C SER A 188 7.99 -11.02 18.95
N ASP A 189 8.49 -11.84 19.87
CA ASP A 189 9.93 -11.95 20.13
C ASP A 189 10.70 -12.42 18.89
N VAL A 190 10.26 -13.49 18.23
CA VAL A 190 10.94 -14.03 17.05
C VAL A 190 10.84 -13.05 15.88
N THR A 191 9.65 -12.50 15.63
CA THR A 191 9.41 -11.61 14.51
C THR A 191 10.20 -10.31 14.63
N LEU A 192 10.18 -9.68 15.81
CA LEU A 192 10.90 -8.41 16.02
C LEU A 192 12.41 -8.62 15.99
N ARG A 193 12.94 -9.76 16.47
CA ARG A 193 14.37 -10.08 16.33
C ARG A 193 14.79 -10.28 14.87
N LYS A 194 13.96 -10.95 14.03
CA LYS A 194 14.22 -11.07 12.60
C LYS A 194 14.16 -9.70 11.93
N ALA A 195 13.16 -8.89 12.25
CA ALA A 195 13.03 -7.54 11.72
C ALA A 195 14.21 -6.64 12.10
N ASP A 196 14.69 -6.71 13.34
CA ASP A 196 15.83 -5.91 13.83
C ASP A 196 17.13 -6.22 13.05
N GLN A 197 17.37 -7.48 12.71
CA GLN A 197 18.52 -7.89 11.88
C GLN A 197 18.46 -7.34 10.46
N LEU A 198 17.26 -7.05 9.96
CA LEU A 198 17.01 -6.57 8.60
C LEU A 198 16.92 -5.04 8.53
N VAL A 199 16.14 -4.42 9.41
CA VAL A 199 15.81 -2.98 9.36
C VAL A 199 17.06 -2.09 9.36
N GLY A 200 18.12 -2.48 10.09
CA GLY A 200 19.38 -1.74 10.09
C GLY A 200 20.11 -1.71 8.74
N LYS A 201 19.82 -2.65 7.84
CA LYS A 201 20.42 -2.74 6.49
C LYS A 201 19.60 -1.98 5.44
N LEU A 202 18.34 -1.68 5.69
CA LEU A 202 17.44 -1.00 4.78
C LEU A 202 17.63 0.52 4.83
N GLY A 203 17.47 1.18 3.70
CA GLY A 203 17.41 2.64 3.58
C GLY A 203 16.07 3.24 4.01
N LYS A 204 15.79 4.44 3.54
CA LYS A 204 14.45 5.04 3.67
C LYS A 204 13.52 4.43 2.63
N PRO A 205 12.29 4.07 3.00
CA PRO A 205 11.31 3.58 2.05
C PRO A 205 11.05 4.58 0.92
N ILE A 206 10.97 4.07 -0.31
CA ILE A 206 10.58 4.81 -1.51
C ILE A 206 9.45 4.07 -2.24
N GLY A 207 8.67 4.78 -3.04
CA GLY A 207 7.57 4.18 -3.78
C GLY A 207 6.87 5.16 -4.70
N ILE A 208 5.82 4.69 -5.35
CA ILE A 208 4.94 5.47 -6.22
C ILE A 208 4.27 6.55 -5.37
N LYS A 209 4.46 7.81 -5.75
CA LYS A 209 3.88 8.93 -5.03
C LYS A 209 2.37 8.99 -5.26
N SER A 210 1.61 8.63 -4.22
CA SER A 210 0.16 8.73 -4.21
C SER A 210 -0.28 9.95 -3.40
N TYR A 211 -0.98 10.87 -4.05
CA TYR A 211 -1.45 12.10 -3.41
C TYR A 211 -2.75 11.88 -2.67
N LYS A 212 -2.70 12.02 -1.35
CA LYS A 212 -3.86 12.00 -0.45
C LYS A 212 -3.91 13.31 0.33
N PRO A 213 -4.62 14.34 -0.17
CA PRO A 213 -4.73 15.61 0.54
C PRO A 213 -5.39 15.46 1.90
N PHE A 214 -5.17 16.43 2.77
CA PHE A 214 -5.85 16.48 4.06
C PHE A 214 -7.37 16.47 3.86
N HIS A 215 -8.07 15.73 4.70
CA HIS A 215 -9.53 15.63 4.69
C HIS A 215 -10.14 15.05 3.40
N ALA A 216 -9.35 14.30 2.65
CA ALA A 216 -9.81 13.61 1.45
C ALA A 216 -10.81 12.49 1.73
N LEU A 217 -11.66 12.20 0.75
CA LEU A 217 -12.65 11.13 0.76
C LEU A 217 -12.60 10.39 -0.57
N GLY A 218 -13.10 9.17 -0.60
CA GLY A 218 -13.27 8.34 -1.79
C GLY A 218 -12.15 7.35 -2.00
N GLU A 219 -12.48 6.20 -2.59
CA GLU A 219 -11.57 5.07 -2.80
C GLU A 219 -10.75 4.74 -1.54
N ASP A 220 -11.42 4.74 -0.38
CA ASP A 220 -10.79 4.52 0.92
C ASP A 220 -10.03 3.19 0.93
N PHE A 221 -8.80 3.20 1.44
CA PHE A 221 -7.87 2.07 1.50
C PHE A 221 -7.36 1.53 0.15
N LEU A 222 -7.68 2.15 -1.00
CA LEU A 222 -7.26 1.65 -2.31
C LEU A 222 -5.75 1.42 -2.39
N GLN A 223 -4.93 2.31 -1.83
CA GLN A 223 -3.47 2.16 -1.86
C GLN A 223 -2.97 0.88 -1.18
N ASN A 224 -3.73 0.34 -0.21
CA ASN A 224 -3.38 -0.94 0.41
C ASN A 224 -3.60 -2.11 -0.56
N TYR A 225 -4.70 -2.10 -1.32
CA TYR A 225 -4.93 -3.08 -2.38
C TYR A 225 -3.89 -2.98 -3.50
N LEU A 226 -3.51 -1.75 -3.87
CA LEU A 226 -2.43 -1.53 -4.85
C LEU A 226 -1.08 -2.05 -4.35
N GLY A 227 -0.78 -1.88 -3.06
CA GLY A 227 0.39 -2.48 -2.43
C GLY A 227 0.38 -4.00 -2.48
N MET A 228 -0.77 -4.61 -2.19
CA MET A 228 -0.94 -6.07 -2.26
C MET A 228 -0.85 -6.64 -3.68
N ILE A 229 -1.08 -5.85 -4.70
CA ILE A 229 -0.81 -6.25 -6.09
C ILE A 229 0.60 -5.89 -6.56
N GLY A 230 1.53 -5.59 -5.64
CA GLY A 230 2.95 -5.42 -5.92
C GLY A 230 3.37 -4.03 -6.43
N LEU A 231 2.55 -3.00 -6.20
CA LEU A 231 2.92 -1.62 -6.44
C LEU A 231 3.52 -1.03 -5.14
N PRO A 232 4.80 -0.66 -5.12
CA PRO A 232 5.39 0.01 -3.95
C PRO A 232 4.72 1.36 -3.73
N MET A 233 3.90 1.49 -2.69
CA MET A 233 3.14 2.72 -2.45
C MET A 233 3.84 3.63 -1.44
N ASP A 234 3.82 4.94 -1.70
CA ASP A 234 4.29 5.96 -0.76
C ASP A 234 3.31 7.15 -0.80
N MET A 235 2.46 7.24 0.22
CA MET A 235 1.36 8.22 0.28
C MET A 235 1.84 9.55 0.83
N TYR A 236 1.42 10.65 0.20
CA TYR A 236 1.78 12.02 0.57
C TYR A 236 0.56 12.90 0.76
N PRO A 237 0.54 13.75 1.81
CA PRO A 237 -0.50 14.77 1.99
C PRO A 237 -0.32 15.97 1.05
N THR A 238 0.84 16.08 0.39
CA THR A 238 1.18 17.13 -0.57
C THR A 238 1.42 16.52 -1.96
N PHE A 239 1.10 17.28 -3.01
CA PHE A 239 1.36 16.86 -4.37
C PHE A 239 2.87 16.82 -4.64
N ALA A 240 3.35 15.72 -5.24
CA ALA A 240 4.77 15.52 -5.53
C ALA A 240 5.10 16.05 -6.94
N GLU A 241 5.68 17.26 -7.02
CA GLU A 241 5.89 17.97 -8.30
C GLU A 241 7.03 17.44 -9.16
N ASP A 242 8.03 16.75 -8.58
CA ASP A 242 9.27 16.38 -9.27
C ASP A 242 9.34 14.93 -9.75
N GLN A 243 8.21 14.21 -9.71
CA GLN A 243 8.16 12.79 -10.12
C GLN A 243 7.86 12.65 -11.61
N LYS A 244 8.43 11.63 -12.27
CA LYS A 244 8.08 11.30 -13.67
C LYS A 244 6.61 10.88 -13.78
N ILE A 245 6.07 10.28 -12.73
CA ILE A 245 4.69 9.85 -12.67
C ILE A 245 4.12 10.00 -11.25
N VAL A 246 2.87 10.45 -11.14
CA VAL A 246 2.14 10.59 -9.87
C VAL A 246 0.81 9.85 -9.95
N LEU A 247 0.37 9.26 -8.83
CA LEU A 247 -0.92 8.59 -8.71
C LEU A 247 -1.91 9.49 -7.97
N LEU A 248 -3.07 9.71 -8.59
CA LEU A 248 -4.18 10.49 -8.08
C LEU A 248 -5.42 9.61 -8.02
N THR A 249 -5.84 9.24 -6.82
CA THR A 249 -7.09 8.52 -6.57
C THR A 249 -8.25 9.50 -6.42
N GLU A 250 -9.47 9.00 -6.23
CA GLU A 250 -10.65 9.84 -5.98
C GLU A 250 -10.40 10.87 -4.86
N GLN A 251 -9.56 10.54 -3.88
CA GLN A 251 -9.16 11.41 -2.78
C GLN A 251 -8.61 12.77 -3.26
N ALA A 252 -7.95 12.79 -4.41
CA ALA A 252 -7.39 14.02 -4.97
C ALA A 252 -8.47 15.05 -5.40
N ALA A 253 -9.74 14.63 -5.57
CA ALA A 253 -10.85 15.54 -5.86
C ALA A 253 -11.09 16.58 -4.74
N GLY A 254 -10.63 16.30 -3.51
CA GLY A 254 -10.68 17.22 -2.38
C GLY A 254 -9.78 18.46 -2.54
N ASP A 255 -8.82 18.42 -3.44
CA ASP A 255 -7.94 19.56 -3.73
C ASP A 255 -8.56 20.47 -4.81
N LYS A 256 -8.81 21.72 -4.45
CA LYS A 256 -9.42 22.72 -5.36
C LYS A 256 -8.54 23.01 -6.58
N ASP A 257 -7.23 22.90 -6.41
CA ASP A 257 -6.21 23.23 -7.42
C ASP A 257 -5.72 22.00 -8.19
N ILE A 258 -6.37 20.83 -8.00
CA ILE A 258 -5.90 19.56 -8.59
C ILE A 258 -5.70 19.64 -10.10
N MET A 259 -6.59 20.33 -10.84
CA MET A 259 -6.45 20.46 -12.29
C MET A 259 -5.27 21.32 -12.72
N THR A 260 -4.97 22.37 -11.97
CA THR A 260 -3.75 23.17 -12.18
C THR A 260 -2.51 22.32 -12.01
N LYS A 261 -2.48 21.47 -10.98
CA LYS A 261 -1.36 20.55 -10.71
C LYS A 261 -1.24 19.47 -11.78
N ILE A 262 -2.36 18.87 -12.21
CA ILE A 262 -2.38 17.87 -13.30
C ILE A 262 -1.83 18.49 -14.59
N LYS A 263 -2.32 19.67 -14.98
CA LYS A 263 -1.87 20.36 -16.20
C LYS A 263 -0.39 20.71 -16.12
N ALA A 264 0.08 21.25 -14.98
CA ALA A 264 1.49 21.59 -14.80
C ALA A 264 2.40 20.36 -14.91
N GLN A 265 2.01 19.24 -14.30
CA GLN A 265 2.70 17.95 -14.38
C GLN A 265 2.81 17.49 -15.85
N LEU A 266 1.70 17.41 -16.56
CA LEU A 266 1.65 16.98 -17.96
C LEU A 266 2.39 17.94 -18.90
N GLN A 267 2.26 19.24 -18.72
CA GLN A 267 2.95 20.26 -19.52
C GLN A 267 4.48 20.21 -19.34
N SER A 268 4.94 19.77 -18.18
CA SER A 268 6.38 19.57 -17.93
C SER A 268 6.91 18.24 -18.52
N GLY A 269 6.11 17.51 -19.30
CA GLY A 269 6.50 16.23 -19.90
C GLY A 269 6.50 15.05 -18.92
N ARG A 270 5.78 15.16 -17.81
CA ARG A 270 5.68 14.13 -16.76
C ARG A 270 4.28 13.55 -16.72
N ASP A 271 4.20 12.25 -16.53
CA ASP A 271 2.96 11.50 -16.60
C ASP A 271 2.09 11.67 -15.34
N VAL A 272 0.79 11.43 -15.51
CA VAL A 272 -0.19 11.39 -14.42
C VAL A 272 -1.01 10.11 -14.55
N ILE A 273 -1.20 9.39 -13.46
CA ILE A 273 -2.19 8.31 -13.38
C ILE A 273 -3.35 8.80 -12.52
N ILE A 274 -4.54 8.72 -13.05
CA ILE A 274 -5.78 8.89 -12.28
C ILE A 274 -6.52 7.57 -12.19
N THR A 275 -7.34 7.42 -11.16
CA THR A 275 -8.27 6.28 -11.06
C THR A 275 -9.60 6.60 -11.74
N SER A 276 -10.38 5.55 -12.04
CA SER A 276 -11.77 5.72 -12.49
C SER A 276 -12.63 6.45 -11.46
N GLY A 277 -12.30 6.36 -10.16
CA GLY A 277 -12.96 7.13 -9.10
C GLY A 277 -12.72 8.62 -9.25
N LEU A 278 -11.48 9.06 -9.45
CA LEU A 278 -11.19 10.47 -9.70
C LEU A 278 -11.82 10.98 -11.00
N LEU A 279 -11.76 10.18 -12.07
CA LEU A 279 -12.41 10.52 -13.35
C LEU A 279 -13.93 10.74 -13.15
N LYS A 280 -14.58 9.91 -12.31
CA LYS A 280 -16.00 10.04 -11.99
C LYS A 280 -16.30 11.23 -11.10
N ALA A 281 -15.39 11.57 -10.17
CA ALA A 281 -15.57 12.66 -9.23
C ALA A 281 -15.46 14.06 -9.87
N ILE A 282 -14.59 14.22 -10.89
CA ILE A 282 -14.34 15.52 -11.56
C ILE A 282 -14.34 15.41 -13.09
N PRO A 283 -15.39 14.83 -13.72
CA PRO A 283 -15.38 14.49 -15.14
C PRO A 283 -15.19 15.71 -16.05
N GLU A 284 -15.89 16.81 -15.75
CA GLU A 284 -15.82 18.04 -16.57
C GLU A 284 -14.41 18.69 -16.55
N LYS A 285 -13.73 18.56 -15.41
CA LYS A 285 -12.36 19.07 -15.28
C LYS A 285 -11.35 18.20 -16.04
N ILE A 286 -11.50 16.87 -15.99
CA ILE A 286 -10.62 15.95 -16.73
C ILE A 286 -10.84 16.11 -18.25
N ALA A 287 -12.05 16.43 -18.68
CA ALA A 287 -12.35 16.71 -20.08
C ALA A 287 -11.54 17.88 -20.69
N GLU A 288 -11.01 18.79 -19.86
CA GLU A 288 -10.09 19.86 -20.32
C GLU A 288 -8.72 19.31 -20.79
N VAL A 289 -8.37 18.10 -20.43
CA VAL A 289 -7.10 17.44 -20.76
C VAL A 289 -7.31 16.29 -21.74
N CYS A 290 -8.40 15.53 -21.59
CA CYS A 290 -8.63 14.32 -22.35
C CYS A 290 -10.13 14.01 -22.44
N GLU A 291 -10.60 13.60 -23.62
CA GLU A 291 -12.00 13.22 -23.87
C GLU A 291 -12.32 11.82 -23.31
N LEU A 292 -12.28 11.72 -21.99
CA LEU A 292 -12.59 10.52 -21.23
C LEU A 292 -13.80 10.76 -20.31
N ARG A 293 -14.58 9.72 -20.11
CA ARG A 293 -15.67 9.74 -19.12
C ARG A 293 -15.96 8.36 -18.55
N CYS A 294 -16.31 8.28 -17.27
CA CYS A 294 -17.03 7.14 -16.72
C CYS A 294 -18.52 7.24 -17.12
N SER A 295 -19.08 6.17 -17.68
CA SER A 295 -20.53 6.06 -17.83
C SER A 295 -21.16 5.51 -16.56
N ASP A 296 -22.49 5.65 -16.44
CA ASP A 296 -23.24 5.03 -15.32
C ASP A 296 -23.39 3.52 -15.46
N LEU A 297 -22.90 2.96 -16.58
CA LEU A 297 -22.96 1.53 -16.85
C LEU A 297 -21.76 0.80 -16.25
N LYS A 298 -21.98 -0.47 -15.93
CA LYS A 298 -20.93 -1.40 -15.49
C LYS A 298 -20.66 -2.43 -16.59
N ALA A 299 -19.44 -2.94 -16.62
CA ALA A 299 -19.06 -4.09 -17.44
C ALA A 299 -18.74 -5.29 -16.57
N ILE A 300 -19.18 -6.45 -16.99
CA ILE A 300 -18.74 -7.74 -16.40
C ILE A 300 -17.52 -8.19 -17.21
N VAL A 301 -16.43 -8.46 -16.54
CA VAL A 301 -15.15 -8.83 -17.17
C VAL A 301 -14.52 -10.03 -16.50
N ASN A 302 -13.83 -10.87 -17.28
CA ASN A 302 -12.94 -11.93 -16.81
C ASN A 302 -11.85 -12.29 -17.82
N ASP A 303 -11.91 -11.77 -19.05
CA ASP A 303 -10.93 -12.04 -20.10
C ASP A 303 -10.12 -10.78 -20.41
N PHE A 304 -8.81 -10.85 -20.17
CA PHE A 304 -7.85 -9.76 -20.40
C PHE A 304 -7.06 -9.94 -21.71
N GLY A 305 -7.63 -10.74 -22.62
CA GLY A 305 -7.02 -11.03 -23.91
C GLY A 305 -5.64 -11.68 -23.78
N ARG A 306 -4.63 -11.09 -24.38
CA ARG A 306 -3.25 -11.62 -24.35
C ARG A 306 -2.64 -11.74 -22.95
N TYR A 307 -3.19 -11.06 -21.96
CA TYR A 307 -2.69 -11.07 -20.59
C TYR A 307 -3.26 -12.20 -19.74
N GLY A 308 -4.23 -12.96 -20.26
CA GLY A 308 -4.83 -14.10 -19.59
C GLY A 308 -6.27 -13.88 -19.15
N LYS A 309 -6.77 -14.80 -18.37
CA LYS A 309 -8.15 -14.80 -17.86
C LYS A 309 -8.16 -14.85 -16.34
N SER A 310 -9.13 -14.16 -15.75
CA SER A 310 -9.51 -14.35 -14.35
C SER A 310 -10.38 -15.61 -14.20
N ASN A 311 -10.22 -16.29 -13.08
CA ASN A 311 -11.10 -17.41 -12.71
C ASN A 311 -12.49 -16.95 -12.25
N ARG A 312 -12.69 -15.65 -12.04
CA ARG A 312 -13.93 -15.03 -11.59
C ARG A 312 -14.36 -13.93 -12.54
N GLU A 313 -15.65 -13.77 -12.67
CA GLU A 313 -16.26 -12.58 -13.28
C GLU A 313 -16.45 -11.51 -12.22
N PHE A 314 -16.19 -10.26 -12.58
CA PHE A 314 -16.38 -9.12 -11.68
C PHE A 314 -16.82 -7.87 -12.43
N LEU A 315 -17.29 -6.88 -11.70
CA LEU A 315 -17.82 -5.63 -12.23
C LEU A 315 -16.76 -4.53 -12.20
N ILE A 316 -16.67 -3.82 -13.32
CA ILE A 316 -15.90 -2.59 -13.45
C ILE A 316 -16.75 -1.44 -13.95
N PRO A 317 -16.46 -0.18 -13.60
CA PRO A 317 -17.05 0.96 -14.26
C PRO A 317 -16.63 0.99 -15.74
N GLN A 318 -17.56 1.40 -16.63
CA GLN A 318 -17.23 1.57 -18.03
C GLN A 318 -16.58 2.92 -18.25
N VAL A 319 -15.29 2.93 -18.53
CA VAL A 319 -14.57 4.10 -19.05
C VAL A 319 -14.75 4.13 -20.57
N ARG A 320 -15.20 5.27 -21.08
CA ARG A 320 -15.37 5.53 -22.51
C ARG A 320 -14.44 6.64 -22.95
N TYR A 321 -13.88 6.50 -24.14
CA TYR A 321 -12.93 7.42 -24.71
C TYR A 321 -13.12 7.57 -26.21
N GLN A 322 -12.57 8.64 -26.78
CA GLN A 322 -12.40 8.79 -28.21
C GLN A 322 -10.99 8.37 -28.61
N THR A 323 -10.87 7.79 -29.81
CA THR A 323 -9.60 7.17 -30.27
C THR A 323 -8.54 8.18 -30.72
N ASN A 324 -8.79 9.48 -30.57
CA ASN A 324 -7.82 10.50 -30.94
C ASN A 324 -6.68 10.59 -29.89
N ASP A 325 -5.49 10.14 -30.26
CA ASP A 325 -4.30 10.08 -29.39
C ASP A 325 -4.52 9.34 -28.04
N SER A 326 -5.42 8.36 -28.06
CA SER A 326 -5.92 7.70 -26.87
C SER A 326 -6.18 6.22 -27.15
N TRP A 327 -5.73 5.33 -26.29
CA TRP A 327 -5.87 3.87 -26.48
C TRP A 327 -5.77 3.06 -25.19
N GLU A 328 -6.18 1.81 -25.26
CA GLU A 328 -6.10 0.85 -24.17
C GLU A 328 -4.71 0.22 -24.09
N VAL A 329 -4.09 0.28 -22.91
CA VAL A 329 -2.86 -0.45 -22.61
C VAL A 329 -3.19 -1.86 -22.14
N VAL A 330 -4.18 -1.97 -21.24
CA VAL A 330 -4.79 -3.22 -20.80
C VAL A 330 -6.30 -3.06 -20.92
N SER A 331 -6.96 -4.03 -21.51
CA SER A 331 -8.43 -4.11 -21.57
C SER A 331 -8.91 -5.46 -21.06
N ALA A 332 -10.15 -5.50 -20.59
CA ALA A 332 -10.82 -6.74 -20.19
C ALA A 332 -12.28 -6.72 -20.65
N GLY A 333 -12.81 -7.90 -20.94
CA GLY A 333 -14.17 -8.08 -21.38
C GLY A 333 -14.70 -9.47 -21.06
N ARG A 334 -15.77 -9.84 -21.75
CA ARG A 334 -16.25 -11.22 -21.84
C ARG A 334 -15.97 -11.77 -23.23
N PRO A 335 -15.65 -13.07 -23.36
CA PRO A 335 -15.59 -13.70 -24.66
C PRO A 335 -16.96 -13.61 -25.33
N LEU A 336 -17.02 -12.98 -26.51
CA LEU A 336 -18.18 -12.96 -27.38
C LEU A 336 -17.91 -13.81 -28.63
N THR A 337 -18.97 -14.34 -29.21
CA THR A 337 -18.88 -15.05 -30.49
C THR A 337 -18.35 -14.06 -31.54
N GLY A 338 -17.07 -14.17 -31.93
CA GLY A 338 -16.45 -13.30 -32.92
C GLY A 338 -15.46 -12.27 -32.41
N GLY A 339 -15.14 -12.26 -31.11
CA GLY A 339 -14.12 -11.37 -30.53
C GLY A 339 -14.37 -11.00 -29.08
N VAL A 340 -13.41 -10.31 -28.47
CA VAL A 340 -13.57 -9.74 -27.13
C VAL A 340 -13.90 -8.27 -27.28
N SER A 341 -15.10 -7.85 -26.83
CA SER A 341 -15.38 -6.43 -26.61
C SER A 341 -14.77 -6.06 -25.27
N GLY A 342 -13.63 -5.40 -25.28
CA GLY A 342 -12.91 -4.99 -24.09
C GLY A 342 -13.31 -3.62 -23.59
N PHE A 343 -13.18 -3.43 -22.27
CA PHE A 343 -13.25 -2.14 -21.61
C PHE A 343 -11.88 -1.80 -21.03
N PRO A 344 -11.48 -0.52 -21.02
CA PRO A 344 -10.18 -0.15 -20.48
C PRO A 344 -10.03 -0.54 -19.03
N ILE A 345 -8.96 -1.27 -18.71
CA ILE A 345 -8.44 -1.50 -17.36
C ILE A 345 -7.32 -0.50 -17.08
N LEU A 346 -6.40 -0.33 -18.03
CA LEU A 346 -5.41 0.73 -18.02
C LEU A 346 -5.50 1.43 -19.38
N HIS A 347 -5.98 2.65 -19.37
CA HIS A 347 -6.09 3.52 -20.53
C HIS A 347 -4.94 4.52 -20.54
N LYS A 348 -4.57 4.99 -21.75
CA LYS A 348 -3.51 5.97 -21.96
C LYS A 348 -3.97 7.01 -22.97
N ALA A 349 -3.88 8.29 -22.60
CA ALA A 349 -4.17 9.41 -23.46
C ALA A 349 -2.97 10.36 -23.54
N LYS A 350 -2.62 10.81 -24.73
CA LYS A 350 -1.51 11.72 -24.92
C LYS A 350 -1.94 13.17 -24.63
N TYR A 351 -1.11 13.90 -23.90
CA TYR A 351 -1.26 15.32 -23.70
C TYR A 351 0.11 15.99 -23.85
N MET A 352 0.30 16.75 -24.94
CA MET A 352 1.59 17.33 -25.30
C MET A 352 2.71 16.26 -25.38
N ASN A 353 3.69 16.34 -24.47
CA ASN A 353 4.83 15.41 -24.40
C ASN A 353 4.69 14.35 -23.28
N ALA A 354 3.54 14.30 -22.60
CA ALA A 354 3.26 13.39 -21.51
C ALA A 354 1.97 12.59 -21.74
N TYR A 355 1.67 11.70 -20.81
CA TYR A 355 0.48 10.87 -20.86
C TYR A 355 -0.34 10.98 -19.57
N LEU A 356 -1.65 11.08 -19.76
CA LEU A 356 -2.63 10.83 -18.74
C LEU A 356 -3.05 9.36 -18.83
N TYR A 357 -2.82 8.60 -17.76
CA TYR A 357 -3.32 7.24 -17.64
C TYR A 357 -4.58 7.21 -16.77
N VAL A 358 -5.48 6.30 -17.08
CA VAL A 358 -6.64 5.99 -16.23
C VAL A 358 -6.56 4.52 -15.84
N LEU A 359 -6.46 4.25 -14.54
CA LEU A 359 -6.57 2.93 -13.97
C LEU A 359 -8.03 2.71 -13.53
N THR A 360 -8.70 1.75 -14.16
CA THR A 360 -10.06 1.38 -13.81
C THR A 360 -10.03 0.51 -12.55
N ILE A 361 -10.68 0.99 -11.50
CA ILE A 361 -10.79 0.26 -10.23
C ILE A 361 -12.09 -0.54 -10.24
N PRO A 362 -12.08 -1.85 -9.93
CA PRO A 362 -13.28 -2.66 -9.80
C PRO A 362 -14.21 -2.12 -8.71
N ASP A 363 -15.49 -2.41 -8.81
CA ASP A 363 -16.50 -2.05 -7.79
C ASP A 363 -16.16 -2.61 -6.42
N ASP A 364 -15.67 -3.85 -6.38
CA ASP A 364 -15.01 -4.44 -5.21
C ASP A 364 -13.50 -4.42 -5.45
N MET A 365 -12.78 -3.62 -4.67
CA MET A 365 -11.32 -3.50 -4.79
C MET A 365 -10.60 -4.84 -4.59
N GLY A 366 -11.20 -5.79 -3.89
CA GLY A 366 -10.68 -7.14 -3.73
C GLY A 366 -10.50 -7.88 -5.06
N ASN A 367 -11.30 -7.54 -6.08
CA ASN A 367 -11.16 -8.12 -7.42
C ASN A 367 -9.87 -7.70 -8.15
N LEU A 368 -9.11 -6.72 -7.65
CA LEU A 368 -7.76 -6.48 -8.14
C LEU A 368 -6.85 -7.72 -7.98
N TYR A 369 -7.15 -8.58 -7.01
CA TYR A 369 -6.41 -9.82 -6.79
C TYR A 369 -6.75 -10.91 -7.82
N ASP A 370 -7.87 -10.79 -8.50
CA ASP A 370 -8.33 -11.70 -9.54
C ASP A 370 -7.74 -11.34 -10.93
N TYR A 371 -7.00 -10.24 -11.05
CA TYR A 371 -6.34 -9.88 -12.31
C TYR A 371 -5.24 -10.88 -12.64
N PRO A 372 -5.15 -11.35 -13.91
CA PRO A 372 -4.06 -12.25 -14.32
C PRO A 372 -2.70 -11.57 -14.20
N ALA A 373 -1.67 -12.37 -13.89
CA ALA A 373 -0.31 -11.88 -13.65
C ALA A 373 0.21 -10.99 -14.79
N GLY A 374 -0.09 -11.33 -16.05
CA GLY A 374 0.32 -10.52 -17.20
C GLY A 374 -0.28 -9.10 -17.19
N ALA A 375 -1.56 -8.95 -16.80
CA ALA A 375 -2.20 -7.65 -16.68
C ALA A 375 -1.61 -6.83 -15.54
N LEU A 376 -1.38 -7.48 -14.39
CA LEU A 376 -0.74 -6.84 -13.23
C LEU A 376 0.68 -6.38 -13.57
N THR A 377 1.45 -7.20 -14.29
CA THR A 377 2.82 -6.86 -14.71
C THR A 377 2.84 -5.61 -15.58
N GLU A 378 1.89 -5.48 -16.51
CA GLU A 378 1.80 -4.31 -17.39
C GLU A 378 1.39 -3.04 -16.61
N ILE A 379 0.45 -3.16 -15.67
CA ILE A 379 0.05 -2.07 -14.78
C ILE A 379 1.27 -1.62 -13.94
N ARG A 380 1.97 -2.55 -13.31
CA ARG A 380 3.15 -2.26 -12.49
C ARG A 380 4.26 -1.60 -13.31
N ARG A 381 4.52 -2.10 -14.51
CA ARG A 381 5.53 -1.53 -15.43
C ARG A 381 5.24 -0.06 -15.76
N VAL A 382 3.97 0.27 -16.02
CA VAL A 382 3.57 1.66 -16.32
C VAL A 382 3.66 2.55 -15.08
N MET A 383 3.26 2.05 -13.92
CA MET A 383 3.18 2.84 -12.70
C MET A 383 4.54 3.03 -12.00
N SER A 384 5.54 2.20 -12.29
CA SER A 384 6.84 2.19 -11.58
C SER A 384 7.95 2.94 -12.33
N GLN A 385 7.64 3.93 -13.16
CA GLN A 385 8.61 4.64 -14.01
C GLN A 385 9.73 5.37 -13.24
N ASP A 386 9.48 5.74 -11.98
CA ASP A 386 10.45 6.38 -11.09
C ASP A 386 11.26 5.39 -10.25
N LEU A 387 10.96 4.11 -10.35
CA LEU A 387 11.51 3.08 -9.48
C LEU A 387 12.51 2.20 -10.22
N ASP A 388 13.45 1.65 -9.48
CA ASP A 388 14.47 0.75 -10.05
C ASP A 388 13.90 -0.60 -10.49
N PHE A 389 12.85 -1.06 -9.82
CA PHE A 389 12.23 -2.34 -10.07
C PHE A 389 10.70 -2.27 -10.13
N TYR A 390 10.13 -3.18 -10.91
CA TYR A 390 8.73 -3.59 -10.80
C TYR A 390 8.63 -5.12 -10.74
N LEU A 391 7.48 -5.60 -10.27
CA LEU A 391 7.22 -7.03 -10.06
C LEU A 391 6.52 -7.64 -11.28
N ASP A 392 7.04 -8.74 -11.81
CA ASP A 392 6.39 -9.62 -12.79
C ASP A 392 5.93 -10.90 -12.05
N GLY A 393 4.63 -11.06 -11.84
CA GLY A 393 4.07 -12.15 -11.05
C GLY A 393 2.62 -11.93 -10.63
N PRO A 394 2.05 -12.84 -9.82
CA PRO A 394 0.66 -12.79 -9.38
C PRO A 394 0.37 -11.65 -8.40
N SER A 395 -0.88 -11.55 -7.97
CA SER A 395 -1.34 -10.70 -6.86
C SER A 395 -0.92 -11.24 -5.50
N LYS A 396 -1.18 -10.47 -4.44
CA LYS A 396 -0.80 -10.77 -3.06
C LYS A 396 0.70 -11.05 -2.88
N VAL A 397 1.51 -10.42 -3.72
CA VAL A 397 2.96 -10.30 -3.57
C VAL A 397 3.28 -8.82 -3.57
N SER A 398 3.88 -8.34 -2.51
CA SER A 398 4.26 -6.94 -2.36
C SER A 398 5.74 -6.73 -2.61
N LEU A 399 6.07 -5.55 -3.13
CA LEU A 399 7.43 -5.07 -3.34
C LEU A 399 7.65 -3.82 -2.50
N PHE A 400 8.73 -3.79 -1.74
CA PHE A 400 9.16 -2.66 -0.92
C PHE A 400 10.55 -2.23 -1.37
N LEU A 401 10.72 -0.96 -1.70
CA LEU A 401 11.98 -0.41 -2.19
C LEU A 401 12.53 0.64 -1.21
N TYR A 402 13.85 0.77 -1.18
CA TYR A 402 14.56 1.68 -0.30
C TYR A 402 15.64 2.47 -1.05
N ASP A 403 15.92 3.68 -0.59
CA ASP A 403 16.82 4.64 -1.26
C ASP A 403 18.32 4.26 -1.25
N ASN A 404 18.69 3.22 -0.53
CA ASN A 404 20.05 2.70 -0.45
C ASN A 404 20.28 1.43 -1.29
N HIS A 405 19.52 1.24 -2.34
CA HIS A 405 19.57 0.05 -3.21
C HIS A 405 19.32 -1.26 -2.46
N THR A 406 18.33 -1.26 -1.58
CA THR A 406 17.80 -2.47 -0.98
C THR A 406 16.31 -2.62 -1.31
N LEU A 407 15.84 -3.84 -1.31
CA LEU A 407 14.44 -4.17 -1.56
C LEU A 407 13.98 -5.38 -0.74
N ILE A 408 12.67 -5.48 -0.52
CA ILE A 408 12.02 -6.67 0.02
C ILE A 408 10.91 -7.06 -0.95
N VAL A 409 10.79 -8.36 -1.21
CA VAL A 409 9.63 -8.96 -1.89
C VAL A 409 8.99 -9.95 -0.92
N GLU A 410 7.67 -9.85 -0.72
CA GLU A 410 6.92 -10.62 0.27
C GLU A 410 5.67 -11.23 -0.33
N ASN A 411 5.49 -12.53 -0.11
CA ASN A 411 4.36 -13.34 -0.57
C ASN A 411 3.36 -13.53 0.57
N PHE A 412 2.13 -13.08 0.37
CA PHE A 412 1.00 -13.26 1.30
C PHE A 412 0.01 -14.34 0.82
N ASN A 413 0.37 -15.12 -0.20
CA ASN A 413 -0.43 -16.26 -0.64
C ASN A 413 -0.14 -17.47 0.23
N ASP A 414 -1.15 -18.35 0.34
CA ASP A 414 -1.07 -19.64 1.02
C ASP A 414 -0.24 -20.68 0.24
N GLU A 415 0.15 -20.33 -0.98
CA GLU A 415 0.92 -21.16 -1.90
C GLU A 415 2.27 -20.52 -2.23
N PRO A 416 3.30 -21.32 -2.58
CA PRO A 416 4.54 -20.77 -3.11
C PRO A 416 4.30 -20.10 -4.46
N VAL A 417 5.05 -19.04 -4.73
CA VAL A 417 4.95 -18.28 -5.97
C VAL A 417 6.32 -18.03 -6.58
N ASP A 418 6.40 -18.10 -7.89
CA ASP A 418 7.53 -17.64 -8.67
C ASP A 418 7.26 -16.27 -9.23
N VAL A 419 8.19 -15.35 -9.00
CA VAL A 419 8.12 -13.96 -9.47
C VAL A 419 9.41 -13.57 -10.15
N LYS A 420 9.37 -12.49 -10.93
CA LYS A 420 10.56 -11.84 -11.45
C LYS A 420 10.60 -10.39 -10.98
N LEU A 421 11.73 -9.97 -10.45
CA LEU A 421 12.03 -8.55 -10.24
C LEU A 421 12.64 -8.01 -11.52
N VAL A 422 12.05 -6.97 -12.08
CA VAL A 422 12.35 -6.49 -13.43
C VAL A 422 12.87 -5.07 -13.36
N CYS A 423 14.02 -4.80 -14.01
CA CYS A 423 14.58 -3.47 -14.15
C CYS A 423 14.97 -3.17 -15.60
N GLU A 424 15.43 -1.95 -15.86
CA GLU A 424 15.98 -1.58 -17.16
C GLU A 424 17.13 -2.50 -17.58
N PRO A 425 17.37 -2.68 -18.89
CA PRO A 425 18.40 -3.56 -19.40
C PRO A 425 19.77 -3.21 -18.81
N ASP A 426 20.47 -4.25 -18.33
CA ASP A 426 21.86 -4.20 -17.83
C ASP A 426 22.09 -3.21 -16.68
N ARG A 427 21.01 -2.67 -16.05
CA ARG A 427 21.14 -1.70 -14.96
C ARG A 427 21.77 -2.32 -13.71
N PHE A 428 21.37 -3.54 -13.37
CA PHE A 428 21.93 -4.32 -12.26
C PHE A 428 22.27 -5.73 -12.73
N LYS A 429 23.37 -6.30 -12.21
CA LYS A 429 23.87 -7.63 -12.63
C LYS A 429 23.33 -8.76 -11.76
N CYS A 430 23.28 -8.53 -10.45
CA CYS A 430 22.81 -9.52 -9.48
C CYS A 430 22.11 -8.85 -8.31
N LEU A 431 21.25 -9.63 -7.65
CA LEU A 431 20.68 -9.31 -6.34
C LEU A 431 21.39 -10.17 -5.30
N LYS A 432 21.82 -9.56 -4.19
CA LYS A 432 22.43 -10.27 -3.06
C LYS A 432 21.45 -10.35 -1.91
N ASN A 433 21.08 -11.56 -1.49
CA ASN A 433 20.21 -11.77 -0.34
C ASN A 433 20.88 -11.24 0.95
N LEU A 434 20.16 -10.43 1.71
CA LEU A 434 20.65 -9.78 2.92
C LEU A 434 20.72 -10.73 4.12
N GLU A 435 20.02 -11.87 4.09
CA GLU A 435 19.99 -12.82 5.20
C GLU A 435 21.12 -13.85 5.10
N ASP A 436 21.28 -14.49 3.93
CA ASP A 436 22.23 -15.60 3.74
C ASP A 436 23.39 -15.29 2.78
N GLY A 437 23.36 -14.13 2.11
CA GLY A 437 24.39 -13.70 1.18
C GLY A 437 24.36 -14.38 -0.19
N THR A 438 23.39 -15.23 -0.47
CA THR A 438 23.20 -15.84 -1.79
C THR A 438 22.91 -14.79 -2.86
N THR A 439 23.23 -15.10 -4.11
CA THR A 439 23.02 -14.19 -5.24
C THR A 439 22.04 -14.74 -6.25
N VAL A 440 21.26 -13.84 -6.84
CA VAL A 440 20.39 -14.12 -7.98
C VAL A 440 20.89 -13.30 -9.15
N ASP A 441 21.33 -13.95 -10.22
CA ASP A 441 21.83 -13.27 -11.40
C ASP A 441 20.70 -12.77 -12.29
N GLY A 442 20.87 -11.58 -12.83
CA GLY A 442 19.97 -10.97 -13.80
C GLY A 442 20.12 -11.64 -15.18
N LYS A 443 19.01 -11.88 -15.84
CA LYS A 443 18.96 -12.36 -17.22
C LYS A 443 18.29 -11.33 -18.11
N LEU A 444 18.92 -11.02 -19.23
CA LEU A 444 18.30 -10.16 -20.24
C LEU A 444 17.23 -10.96 -20.97
N GLU A 445 15.99 -10.53 -20.87
CA GLU A 445 14.83 -11.17 -21.50
C GLU A 445 14.05 -10.17 -22.34
N ASP A 446 13.56 -10.66 -23.47
CA ASP A 446 12.70 -9.87 -24.37
C ASP A 446 11.26 -9.81 -23.84
N TYR A 447 10.60 -8.69 -24.11
CA TYR A 447 9.16 -8.52 -23.91
C TYR A 447 8.57 -7.62 -25.00
N TRP A 448 7.24 -7.61 -25.12
CA TRP A 448 6.55 -6.86 -26.17
C TRP A 448 5.66 -5.75 -25.57
N ILE A 449 5.79 -4.56 -26.11
CA ILE A 449 4.85 -3.45 -25.88
C ILE A 449 4.15 -3.17 -27.21
N GLY A 450 2.89 -3.58 -27.32
CA GLY A 450 2.21 -3.57 -28.62
C GLY A 450 2.97 -4.43 -29.63
N TRP A 451 3.47 -3.82 -30.69
CA TRP A 451 4.27 -4.45 -31.75
C TRP A 451 5.78 -4.24 -31.59
N HIS A 452 6.21 -3.53 -30.55
CA HIS A 452 7.62 -3.23 -30.32
C HIS A 452 8.24 -4.22 -29.36
N LYS A 453 9.29 -4.87 -29.83
CA LYS A 453 10.14 -5.73 -29.01
C LYS A 453 11.07 -4.85 -28.17
N LYS A 454 11.11 -5.10 -26.88
CA LYS A 454 12.03 -4.48 -25.92
C LYS A 454 12.68 -5.57 -25.07
N ASN A 455 13.73 -5.23 -24.35
CA ASN A 455 14.38 -6.09 -23.40
C ASN A 455 14.40 -5.47 -21.99
N ALA A 456 14.55 -6.31 -20.99
CA ALA A 456 14.70 -5.93 -19.59
C ALA A 456 15.58 -6.97 -18.88
N THR A 457 16.24 -6.55 -17.81
CA THR A 457 16.93 -7.50 -16.93
C THR A 457 15.94 -8.01 -15.91
N LYS A 458 15.83 -9.35 -15.80
CA LYS A 458 14.90 -10.04 -14.91
C LYS A 458 15.64 -10.96 -13.94
N PHE A 459 15.23 -10.92 -12.67
CA PHE A 459 15.76 -11.75 -11.59
C PHE A 459 14.65 -12.67 -11.12
N ALA A 460 14.82 -13.98 -11.33
CA ALA A 460 13.84 -14.98 -10.92
C ALA A 460 13.97 -15.28 -9.43
N VAL A 461 12.86 -15.15 -8.71
CA VAL A 461 12.79 -15.39 -7.26
C VAL A 461 11.61 -16.30 -6.97
N SER A 462 11.85 -17.39 -6.23
CA SER A 462 10.80 -18.28 -5.72
C SER A 462 10.54 -17.97 -4.25
N LEU A 463 9.32 -17.61 -3.93
CA LEU A 463 8.87 -17.28 -2.59
C LEU A 463 8.01 -18.39 -2.02
N LYS A 464 8.27 -18.80 -0.80
CA LYS A 464 7.43 -19.73 -0.06
C LYS A 464 6.13 -19.01 0.40
N PRO A 465 5.09 -19.74 0.82
CA PRO A 465 3.91 -19.11 1.40
C PRO A 465 4.26 -18.23 2.59
N HIS A 466 3.59 -17.10 2.74
CA HIS A 466 3.77 -16.19 3.88
C HIS A 466 5.25 -15.94 4.21
N SER A 467 6.01 -15.55 3.18
CA SER A 467 7.47 -15.40 3.28
C SER A 467 7.96 -14.18 2.53
N TYR A 468 9.03 -13.62 3.04
CA TYR A 468 9.75 -12.53 2.37
C TYR A 468 11.17 -12.94 2.01
N MET A 469 11.75 -12.24 1.07
CA MET A 469 13.19 -12.20 0.78
C MET A 469 13.65 -10.75 0.65
N ALA A 470 14.82 -10.46 1.19
CA ALA A 470 15.39 -9.13 1.18
C ALA A 470 16.72 -9.11 0.43
N PHE A 471 16.92 -8.12 -0.44
CA PHE A 471 18.09 -8.03 -1.32
C PHE A 471 18.73 -6.65 -1.29
N SER A 472 20.04 -6.62 -1.54
CA SER A 472 20.75 -5.45 -2.05
C SER A 472 21.10 -5.63 -3.52
N TYR A 473 21.24 -4.51 -4.28
CA TYR A 473 21.50 -4.51 -5.72
C TYR A 473 22.40 -3.35 -6.15
#